data_9d46452b0f9aa04b5ec12e93cef3a602
#
_entry.id   9d46452b0f9aa04b5ec12e93cef3a602
#
_cell.length_a   1.000
_cell.length_b   1.000
_cell.length_c   1.000
_cell.angle_alpha   90.00
_cell.angle_beta   90.00
_cell.angle_gamma   90.00
#
_symmetry.space_group_name_H-M   'P 1'
#
loop_
_entity.id
_entity.type
_entity.pdbx_description
1 polymer ?
#
loop_
_entity_poly.entity_id
_entity_poly.type
_entity_poly.pdbx_seq_one_letter_code
_entity_poly.pdbx_strand_id
1 'polypeptide(L)'
;GTDRMYKEFIDACHQRGIAVILDVVYNHATGANPFAKMWWDTANNRTAANNPYFNVTAPHPFSVFHDFNHSNQLVRDFVKRNLEFLLEEYNVDGFRFDLSKGFTQKQSSDDGVFRIYDPNRISYLKEYHSVIKAKKPDALVILEHFADDREETELGNAGMMVWRNMNDTYCQTAMGYPIDQNNPNRSDFSRTYYNANPPRPANSLVSY
;
A
#
# COMPACT_ATOMS: atom_id res chain seq x y z
N GLY A 1 12.41 3.84 -22.21
CA GLY A 1 11.15 4.40 -22.67
C GLY A 1 11.07 5.89 -22.40
N THR A 2 10.22 6.56 -23.11
CA THR A 2 9.94 7.98 -22.92
C THR A 2 8.57 8.14 -22.25
N ASP A 3 8.29 9.31 -21.71
CA ASP A 3 6.99 9.69 -21.20
C ASP A 3 5.86 9.45 -22.22
N ARG A 4 6.08 9.87 -23.46
CA ARG A 4 5.14 9.63 -24.56
C ARG A 4 4.86 8.15 -24.79
N MET A 5 5.89 7.30 -24.83
CA MET A 5 5.71 5.85 -25.02
C MET A 5 4.91 5.20 -23.87
N TYR A 6 5.08 5.72 -22.65
CA TYR A 6 4.29 5.22 -21.52
C TYR A 6 2.82 5.60 -21.65
N LYS A 7 2.51 6.81 -22.07
CA LYS A 7 1.12 7.23 -22.37
C LYS A 7 0.52 6.42 -23.52
N GLU A 8 1.29 6.20 -24.59
CA GLU A 8 0.87 5.34 -25.72
C GLU A 8 0.59 3.90 -25.27
N PHE A 9 1.36 3.37 -24.32
CA PHE A 9 1.11 2.06 -23.71
C PHE A 9 -0.20 2.03 -22.93
N ILE A 10 -0.48 3.04 -22.10
CA ILE A 10 -1.73 3.15 -21.34
C ILE A 10 -2.93 3.25 -22.30
N ASP A 11 -2.84 4.09 -23.31
CA ASP A 11 -3.88 4.21 -24.33
C ASP A 11 -4.14 2.88 -25.05
N ALA A 12 -3.09 2.13 -25.38
CA ALA A 12 -3.23 0.82 -26.00
C ALA A 12 -3.91 -0.22 -25.09
N CYS A 13 -3.71 -0.13 -23.78
CA CYS A 13 -4.44 -0.92 -22.79
C CYS A 13 -5.92 -0.54 -22.78
N HIS A 14 -6.23 0.75 -22.68
CA HIS A 14 -7.61 1.25 -22.66
C HIS A 14 -8.40 0.89 -23.92
N GLN A 15 -7.78 0.98 -25.11
CA GLN A 15 -8.37 0.55 -26.38
C GLN A 15 -8.78 -0.93 -26.38
N ARG A 16 -8.21 -1.74 -25.50
CA ARG A 16 -8.51 -3.17 -25.31
C ARG A 16 -9.40 -3.46 -24.12
N GLY A 17 -9.91 -2.43 -23.45
CA GLY A 17 -10.71 -2.57 -22.25
C GLY A 17 -9.91 -3.03 -21.01
N ILE A 18 -8.59 -2.79 -21.01
CA ILE A 18 -7.69 -3.17 -19.90
C ILE A 18 -7.42 -1.93 -19.05
N ALA A 19 -7.80 -2.01 -17.77
CA ALA A 19 -7.47 -0.98 -16.79
C ALA A 19 -5.99 -1.03 -16.40
N VAL A 20 -5.40 0.15 -16.17
CA VAL A 20 -3.99 0.30 -15.79
C VAL A 20 -3.89 0.75 -14.34
N ILE A 21 -3.34 -0.10 -13.49
CA ILE A 21 -3.11 0.18 -12.06
C ILE A 21 -1.62 0.43 -11.85
N LEU A 22 -1.27 1.58 -11.28
CA LEU A 22 0.12 1.86 -10.91
C LEU A 22 0.46 1.26 -9.55
N ASP A 23 1.57 0.55 -9.51
CA ASP A 23 2.20 0.12 -8.26
C ASP A 23 3.07 1.26 -7.73
N VAL A 24 2.68 1.83 -6.58
CA VAL A 24 3.31 3.03 -6.02
C VAL A 24 3.93 2.75 -4.66
N VAL A 25 5.16 3.24 -4.47
CA VAL A 25 5.93 3.07 -3.25
C VAL A 25 6.03 4.41 -2.53
N TYR A 26 5.21 4.60 -1.49
CA TYR A 26 5.25 5.78 -0.63
C TYR A 26 5.64 5.46 0.81
N ASN A 27 5.95 4.20 1.12
CA ASN A 27 6.50 3.85 2.42
C ASN A 27 7.93 4.35 2.58
N HIS A 28 8.73 4.23 1.53
CA HIS A 28 10.16 4.55 1.58
C HIS A 28 10.67 5.08 0.24
N ALA A 29 11.87 5.65 0.26
CA ALA A 29 12.57 6.03 -0.96
C ALA A 29 14.09 5.79 -0.81
N THR A 30 14.76 5.62 -1.95
CA THR A 30 16.23 5.52 -1.96
C THR A 30 16.90 6.85 -1.62
N GLY A 31 18.17 6.83 -1.25
CA GLY A 31 18.97 8.05 -1.06
C GLY A 31 19.14 8.91 -2.31
N ALA A 32 18.72 8.42 -3.49
CA ALA A 32 18.65 9.22 -4.72
C ALA A 32 17.45 10.18 -4.76
N ASN A 33 16.45 9.98 -3.88
CA ASN A 33 15.29 10.84 -3.79
C ASN A 33 15.70 12.30 -3.49
N PRO A 34 15.17 13.31 -4.22
CA PRO A 34 15.52 14.72 -4.01
C PRO A 34 15.32 15.20 -2.58
N PHE A 35 14.21 14.82 -1.93
CA PHE A 35 13.93 15.21 -0.54
C PHE A 35 14.85 14.54 0.47
N ALA A 36 15.38 13.35 0.18
CA ALA A 36 16.42 12.74 1.00
C ALA A 36 17.73 13.52 0.87
N LYS A 37 18.13 13.87 -0.36
CA LYS A 37 19.38 14.60 -0.63
C LYS A 37 19.39 16.03 -0.09
N MET A 38 18.26 16.72 -0.09
CA MET A 38 18.16 18.11 0.38
C MET A 38 18.49 18.26 1.88
N TRP A 39 18.26 17.21 2.67
CA TRP A 39 18.58 17.15 4.09
C TRP A 39 19.28 15.83 4.39
N TRP A 40 20.57 15.77 4.04
CA TRP A 40 21.41 14.58 4.17
C TRP A 40 22.45 14.70 5.28
N ASP A 41 22.54 13.73 6.16
CA ASP A 41 23.59 13.57 7.15
C ASP A 41 24.73 12.75 6.53
N THR A 42 25.74 13.45 6.01
CA THR A 42 26.89 12.82 5.35
C THR A 42 27.72 11.98 6.31
N ALA A 43 27.82 12.38 7.57
CA ALA A 43 28.62 11.67 8.57
C ALA A 43 28.07 10.28 8.89
N ASN A 44 26.74 10.15 8.87
CA ASN A 44 26.04 8.89 9.18
C ASN A 44 25.44 8.21 7.94
N ASN A 45 25.64 8.80 6.74
CA ASN A 45 25.14 8.29 5.47
C ASN A 45 23.62 7.97 5.48
N ARG A 46 22.83 8.93 5.96
CA ARG A 46 21.37 8.81 6.08
C ARG A 46 20.68 10.17 5.98
N THR A 47 19.35 10.18 5.98
CA THR A 47 18.56 11.42 6.07
C THR A 47 18.85 12.12 7.42
N ALA A 48 18.98 13.44 7.37
CA ALA A 48 19.30 14.24 8.55
C ALA A 48 18.12 14.30 9.53
N ALA A 49 18.40 14.50 10.80
CA ALA A 49 17.39 14.56 11.85
C ALA A 49 16.35 15.69 11.67
N ASN A 50 16.70 16.72 10.93
CA ASN A 50 15.81 17.84 10.58
C ASN A 50 15.17 17.69 9.20
N ASN A 51 15.28 16.51 8.56
CA ASN A 51 14.58 16.25 7.31
C ASN A 51 13.06 16.18 7.57
N PRO A 52 12.24 17.04 6.93
CA PRO A 52 10.82 17.05 7.20
C PRO A 52 10.03 15.92 6.51
N TYR A 53 10.66 15.18 5.60
CA TYR A 53 10.00 14.15 4.81
C TYR A 53 10.27 12.73 5.34
N PHE A 54 11.42 12.51 5.97
CA PHE A 54 11.86 11.16 6.33
C PHE A 54 12.13 11.02 7.81
N ASN A 55 11.82 9.84 8.33
CA ASN A 55 12.30 9.41 9.63
C ASN A 55 13.80 9.10 9.55
N VAL A 56 14.55 9.43 10.60
CA VAL A 56 15.97 9.06 10.73
C VAL A 56 16.12 7.54 10.79
N THR A 57 15.17 6.91 11.48
CA THR A 57 15.05 5.45 11.60
C THR A 57 13.58 5.11 11.43
N ALA A 58 13.28 4.11 10.60
CA ALA A 58 11.92 3.66 10.43
C ALA A 58 11.32 3.19 11.77
N PRO A 59 10.05 3.51 12.06
CA PRO A 59 9.40 3.09 13.29
C PRO A 59 8.99 1.60 13.29
N HIS A 60 9.20 0.88 12.18
CA HIS A 60 8.76 -0.50 11.97
C HIS A 60 9.88 -1.41 11.45
N PRO A 61 9.74 -2.76 11.58
CA PRO A 61 10.82 -3.71 11.27
C PRO A 61 11.12 -3.86 9.78
N PHE A 62 10.16 -3.56 8.88
CA PHE A 62 10.37 -3.63 7.43
C PHE A 62 10.97 -2.31 6.91
N SER A 63 12.15 -1.98 7.42
CA SER A 63 12.88 -0.81 7.01
C SER A 63 13.68 -1.09 5.75
N VAL A 64 13.27 -0.48 4.65
CA VAL A 64 13.98 -0.49 3.36
C VAL A 64 14.33 0.96 3.02
N PHE A 65 15.61 1.25 2.82
CA PHE A 65 16.09 2.60 2.51
C PHE A 65 15.67 3.67 3.53
N HIS A 66 15.01 4.76 3.09
CA HIS A 66 14.61 5.89 3.93
C HIS A 66 13.11 5.96 4.03
N ASP A 67 12.60 5.91 5.24
CA ASP A 67 11.20 5.80 5.57
C ASP A 67 10.51 7.16 5.56
N PHE A 68 9.41 7.31 4.82
CA PHE A 68 8.63 8.55 4.78
C PHE A 68 7.81 8.74 6.08
N ASN A 69 7.89 9.94 6.63
CA ASN A 69 7.11 10.32 7.80
C ASN A 69 5.70 10.80 7.43
N HIS A 70 4.75 9.89 7.31
CA HIS A 70 3.36 10.21 6.96
C HIS A 70 2.63 11.06 8.01
N SER A 71 3.14 11.19 9.24
CA SER A 71 2.58 12.13 10.22
C SER A 71 2.84 13.59 9.85
N ASN A 72 3.87 13.86 9.03
CA ASN A 72 4.17 15.20 8.55
C ASN A 72 3.25 15.59 7.39
N GLN A 73 2.66 16.79 7.49
CA GLN A 73 1.77 17.31 6.46
C GLN A 73 2.45 17.44 5.10
N LEU A 74 3.74 17.81 5.06
CA LEU A 74 4.49 17.94 3.82
C LEU A 74 4.59 16.61 3.04
N VAL A 75 4.74 15.49 3.74
CA VAL A 75 4.72 14.16 3.12
C VAL A 75 3.34 13.87 2.52
N ARG A 76 2.29 14.12 3.29
CA ARG A 76 0.92 13.89 2.81
C ARG A 76 0.58 14.77 1.61
N ASP A 77 0.99 16.03 1.63
CA ASP A 77 0.77 16.96 0.49
C ASP A 77 1.56 16.53 -0.75
N PHE A 78 2.80 16.05 -0.57
CA PHE A 78 3.58 15.47 -1.66
C PHE A 78 2.89 14.25 -2.25
N VAL A 79 2.45 13.30 -1.44
CA VAL A 79 1.78 12.09 -1.90
C VAL A 79 0.48 12.42 -2.62
N LYS A 80 -0.36 13.29 -2.05
CA LYS A 80 -1.61 13.73 -2.68
C LYS A 80 -1.36 14.35 -4.04
N ARG A 81 -0.42 15.31 -4.11
CA ARG A 81 -0.07 15.98 -5.36
C ARG A 81 0.44 15.00 -6.43
N ASN A 82 1.23 14.01 -6.02
CA ASN A 82 1.73 13.01 -6.94
C ASN A 82 0.62 12.09 -7.46
N LEU A 83 -0.30 11.67 -6.60
CA LEU A 83 -1.47 10.87 -7.00
C LEU A 83 -2.37 11.62 -7.98
N GLU A 84 -2.66 12.90 -7.72
CA GLU A 84 -3.41 13.76 -8.64
C GLU A 84 -2.72 13.88 -9.99
N PHE A 85 -1.41 14.16 -9.99
CA PHE A 85 -0.61 14.27 -11.21
C PHE A 85 -0.66 12.99 -12.05
N LEU A 86 -0.52 11.82 -11.42
CA LEU A 86 -0.55 10.54 -12.12
C LEU A 86 -1.93 10.24 -12.74
N LEU A 87 -3.01 10.61 -12.06
CA LEU A 87 -4.37 10.49 -12.60
C LEU A 87 -4.59 11.46 -13.77
N GLU A 88 -4.19 12.70 -13.63
CA GLU A 88 -4.42 13.74 -14.63
C GLU A 88 -3.54 13.57 -15.88
N GLU A 89 -2.25 13.31 -15.68
CA GLU A 89 -1.26 13.29 -16.74
C GLU A 89 -1.21 11.96 -17.49
N TYR A 90 -1.39 10.84 -16.77
CA TYR A 90 -1.29 9.50 -17.36
C TYR A 90 -2.64 8.78 -17.48
N ASN A 91 -3.70 9.34 -16.94
CA ASN A 91 -5.05 8.76 -16.98
C ASN A 91 -5.12 7.29 -16.50
N VAL A 92 -4.33 6.95 -15.48
CA VAL A 92 -4.36 5.61 -14.89
C VAL A 92 -5.68 5.32 -14.18
N ASP A 93 -6.03 4.03 -14.00
CA ASP A 93 -7.32 3.61 -13.45
C ASP A 93 -7.26 3.30 -11.96
N GLY A 94 -6.12 3.50 -11.34
CA GLY A 94 -5.96 3.33 -9.91
C GLY A 94 -4.54 3.08 -9.48
N PHE A 95 -4.40 2.72 -8.20
CA PHE A 95 -3.11 2.52 -7.56
C PHE A 95 -3.11 1.27 -6.69
N ARG A 96 -1.97 0.57 -6.68
CA ARG A 96 -1.63 -0.39 -5.64
C ARG A 96 -0.55 0.22 -4.76
N PHE A 97 -0.83 0.39 -3.47
CA PHE A 97 0.11 0.94 -2.51
C PHE A 97 0.97 -0.16 -1.91
N ASP A 98 2.26 -0.11 -2.21
CA ASP A 98 3.27 -1.01 -1.63
C ASP A 98 3.43 -0.72 -0.14
N LEU A 99 3.51 -1.79 0.66
CA LEU A 99 3.76 -1.74 2.11
C LEU A 99 2.98 -0.62 2.83
N SER A 100 1.69 -0.45 2.51
CA SER A 100 0.85 0.61 3.11
C SER A 100 0.72 0.48 4.64
N LYS A 101 0.97 -0.71 5.18
CA LYS A 101 1.10 -0.94 6.63
C LYS A 101 2.19 -0.06 7.26
N GLY A 102 3.22 0.30 6.51
CA GLY A 102 4.32 1.13 6.96
C GLY A 102 4.00 2.62 7.15
N PHE A 103 2.82 3.11 6.76
CA PHE A 103 2.43 4.52 6.92
C PHE A 103 2.10 4.86 8.39
N THR A 104 2.97 4.49 9.31
CA THR A 104 2.79 4.62 10.75
C THR A 104 3.98 5.31 11.41
N GLN A 105 3.73 5.95 12.55
CA GLN A 105 4.79 6.42 13.45
C GLN A 105 4.82 5.61 14.75
N LYS A 106 4.00 4.55 14.83
CA LYS A 106 3.95 3.67 15.99
C LYS A 106 5.19 2.78 16.01
N GLN A 107 5.98 2.90 17.06
CA GLN A 107 7.18 2.09 17.21
C GLN A 107 6.81 0.61 17.38
N SER A 108 7.44 -0.23 16.58
CA SER A 108 7.26 -1.67 16.60
C SER A 108 8.57 -2.41 16.34
N SER A 109 8.85 -3.39 17.19
CA SER A 109 10.07 -4.20 17.12
C SER A 109 9.92 -5.45 16.22
N ASP A 110 8.70 -5.86 16.00
CA ASP A 110 8.37 -7.08 15.25
C ASP A 110 7.05 -6.93 14.46
N ASP A 111 6.78 -7.88 13.58
CA ASP A 111 5.58 -7.85 12.74
C ASP A 111 4.27 -7.96 13.54
N GLY A 112 4.27 -8.66 14.65
CA GLY A 112 3.07 -8.79 15.52
C GLY A 112 2.64 -7.43 16.07
N VAL A 113 3.58 -6.62 16.56
CA VAL A 113 3.32 -5.25 17.03
C VAL A 113 3.03 -4.30 15.86
N PHE A 114 3.72 -4.46 14.75
CA PHE A 114 3.53 -3.66 13.54
C PHE A 114 2.13 -3.80 12.93
N ARG A 115 1.51 -4.96 13.11
CA ARG A 115 0.16 -5.25 12.60
C ARG A 115 -0.97 -4.68 13.45
N ILE A 116 -0.69 -4.27 14.68
CA ILE A 116 -1.72 -3.78 15.62
C ILE A 116 -2.43 -2.55 15.02
N TYR A 117 -3.74 -2.48 15.24
CA TYR A 117 -4.61 -1.39 14.81
C TYR A 117 -4.01 0.00 15.07
N ASP A 118 -3.94 0.83 14.02
CA ASP A 118 -3.41 2.19 14.07
C ASP A 118 -4.37 3.21 13.42
N PRO A 119 -5.11 4.00 14.22
CA PRO A 119 -6.06 4.97 13.71
C PRO A 119 -5.40 6.08 12.89
N ASN A 120 -4.14 6.42 13.15
CA ASN A 120 -3.43 7.45 12.38
C ASN A 120 -3.12 6.95 10.96
N ARG A 121 -2.64 5.72 10.85
CA ARG A 121 -2.39 5.07 9.56
C ARG A 121 -3.66 4.98 8.73
N ILE A 122 -4.77 4.57 9.33
CA ILE A 122 -6.09 4.57 8.70
C ILE A 122 -6.47 5.97 8.19
N SER A 123 -6.25 7.00 9.01
CA SER A 123 -6.57 8.39 8.65
C SER A 123 -5.77 8.84 7.43
N TYR A 124 -4.48 8.55 7.36
CA TYR A 124 -3.64 8.92 6.21
C TYR A 124 -4.09 8.20 4.92
N LEU A 125 -4.37 6.91 4.99
CA LEU A 125 -4.87 6.14 3.86
C LEU A 125 -6.23 6.65 3.37
N LYS A 126 -7.14 7.01 4.27
CA LYS A 126 -8.42 7.62 3.92
C LYS A 126 -8.24 9.01 3.28
N GLU A 127 -7.27 9.79 3.72
CA GLU A 127 -6.93 11.09 3.11
C GLU A 127 -6.49 10.89 1.65
N TYR A 128 -5.59 9.93 1.38
CA TYR A 128 -5.15 9.62 0.01
C TYR A 128 -6.28 9.07 -0.86
N HIS A 129 -7.07 8.16 -0.32
CA HIS A 129 -8.24 7.61 -1.01
C HIS A 129 -9.25 8.70 -1.39
N SER A 130 -9.50 9.64 -0.49
CA SER A 130 -10.41 10.76 -0.75
C SER A 130 -9.98 11.62 -1.93
N VAL A 131 -8.68 11.93 -2.03
CA VAL A 131 -8.11 12.71 -3.14
C VAL A 131 -8.23 11.95 -4.46
N ILE A 132 -7.91 10.65 -4.47
CA ILE A 132 -8.05 9.80 -5.65
C ILE A 132 -9.50 9.78 -6.14
N LYS A 133 -10.44 9.53 -5.22
CA LYS A 133 -11.88 9.45 -5.56
C LYS A 133 -12.48 10.78 -5.98
N ALA A 134 -11.97 11.90 -5.47
CA ALA A 134 -12.38 13.22 -5.91
C ALA A 134 -11.97 13.50 -7.38
N LYS A 135 -10.82 12.99 -7.81
CA LYS A 135 -10.32 13.15 -9.18
C LYS A 135 -10.91 12.12 -10.15
N LYS A 136 -10.97 10.87 -9.76
CA LYS A 136 -11.47 9.76 -10.59
C LYS A 136 -12.33 8.83 -9.70
N PRO A 137 -13.65 9.02 -9.65
CA PRO A 137 -14.55 8.27 -8.77
C PRO A 137 -14.47 6.75 -8.91
N ASP A 138 -14.19 6.27 -10.12
CA ASP A 138 -14.08 4.84 -10.42
C ASP A 138 -12.67 4.25 -10.18
N ALA A 139 -11.68 5.09 -9.83
CA ALA A 139 -10.32 4.62 -9.63
C ALA A 139 -10.23 3.56 -8.52
N LEU A 140 -9.46 2.52 -8.78
CA LEU A 140 -9.21 1.46 -7.81
C LEU A 140 -8.10 1.87 -6.83
N VAL A 141 -8.30 1.58 -5.56
CA VAL A 141 -7.28 1.78 -4.51
C VAL A 141 -7.05 0.45 -3.82
N ILE A 142 -5.90 -0.13 -4.07
CA ILE A 142 -5.50 -1.45 -3.60
C ILE A 142 -4.35 -1.28 -2.62
N LEU A 143 -4.43 -1.95 -1.47
CA LEU A 143 -3.45 -1.84 -0.40
C LEU A 143 -2.75 -3.17 -0.15
N GLU A 144 -1.43 -3.20 -0.26
CA GLU A 144 -0.63 -4.24 0.37
C GLU A 144 -0.50 -3.92 1.86
N HIS A 145 -1.47 -4.38 2.67
CA HIS A 145 -1.62 -3.90 4.04
C HIS A 145 -1.22 -4.93 5.10
N PHE A 146 -1.87 -6.07 5.13
CA PHE A 146 -1.58 -7.18 6.06
C PHE A 146 -1.54 -6.75 7.54
N ALA A 147 -2.44 -5.87 7.94
CA ALA A 147 -2.57 -5.40 9.30
C ALA A 147 -3.66 -6.15 10.09
N ASP A 148 -4.09 -5.59 11.20
CA ASP A 148 -5.19 -6.08 12.02
C ASP A 148 -6.49 -6.19 11.23
N ASP A 149 -7.27 -7.24 11.44
CA ASP A 149 -8.52 -7.50 10.73
C ASP A 149 -9.54 -6.36 10.87
N ARG A 150 -9.58 -5.71 12.01
CA ARG A 150 -10.45 -4.55 12.25
C ARG A 150 -10.04 -3.37 11.40
N GLU A 151 -8.73 -3.12 11.28
CA GLU A 151 -8.19 -2.05 10.46
C GLU A 151 -8.49 -2.28 8.98
N GLU A 152 -8.22 -3.48 8.47
CA GLU A 152 -8.49 -3.84 7.08
C GLU A 152 -9.99 -3.80 6.76
N THR A 153 -10.85 -4.20 7.71
CA THR A 153 -12.30 -4.08 7.56
C THR A 153 -12.73 -2.61 7.47
N GLU A 154 -12.13 -1.74 8.27
CA GLU A 154 -12.43 -0.30 8.24
C GLU A 154 -12.00 0.35 6.92
N LEU A 155 -10.82 -0.03 6.40
CA LEU A 155 -10.34 0.43 5.09
C LEU A 155 -11.23 -0.10 3.95
N GLY A 156 -11.63 -1.36 4.02
CA GLY A 156 -12.57 -1.97 3.06
C GLY A 156 -13.94 -1.28 3.06
N ASN A 157 -14.48 -0.98 4.22
CA ASN A 157 -15.75 -0.23 4.36
C ASN A 157 -15.63 1.22 3.84
N ALA A 158 -14.44 1.78 3.82
CA ALA A 158 -14.17 3.09 3.21
C ALA A 158 -14.03 3.03 1.67
N GLY A 159 -14.10 1.84 1.06
CA GLY A 159 -14.06 1.65 -0.39
C GLY A 159 -12.68 1.30 -0.95
N MET A 160 -11.70 0.98 -0.10
CA MET A 160 -10.40 0.47 -0.52
C MET A 160 -10.41 -1.06 -0.64
N MET A 161 -9.51 -1.60 -1.44
CA MET A 161 -9.31 -3.05 -1.59
C MET A 161 -8.03 -3.44 -0.85
N VAL A 162 -8.07 -4.51 -0.08
CA VAL A 162 -6.91 -5.01 0.66
C VAL A 162 -6.45 -6.35 0.10
N TRP A 163 -5.14 -6.53 0.03
CA TRP A 163 -4.57 -7.80 -0.40
C TRP A 163 -4.76 -8.87 0.65
N ARG A 164 -5.14 -10.06 0.17
CA ARG A 164 -5.16 -11.28 0.96
C ARG A 164 -4.09 -12.23 0.44
N ASN A 165 -3.09 -12.50 1.26
CA ASN A 165 -2.05 -13.48 0.92
C ASN A 165 -2.65 -14.88 0.88
N MET A 166 -2.76 -15.44 -0.32
CA MET A 166 -3.26 -16.79 -0.59
C MET A 166 -2.16 -17.71 -1.15
N ASN A 167 -0.92 -17.25 -1.17
CA ASN A 167 0.20 -17.99 -1.77
C ASN A 167 0.37 -19.40 -1.19
N ASP A 168 0.32 -19.54 0.14
CA ASP A 168 0.39 -20.85 0.79
C ASP A 168 -0.78 -21.76 0.34
N THR A 169 -1.99 -21.24 0.28
CA THR A 169 -3.18 -21.98 -0.17
C THR A 169 -3.04 -22.42 -1.63
N TYR A 170 -2.53 -21.57 -2.51
CA TYR A 170 -2.25 -21.94 -3.90
C TYR A 170 -1.17 -23.04 -3.98
N CYS A 171 -0.08 -22.90 -3.24
CA CYS A 171 0.99 -23.91 -3.20
C CYS A 171 0.47 -25.27 -2.68
N GLN A 172 -0.28 -25.26 -1.59
CA GLN A 172 -0.87 -26.47 -1.01
C GLN A 172 -1.84 -27.16 -1.99
N THR A 173 -2.66 -26.37 -2.68
CA THR A 173 -3.57 -26.90 -3.71
C THR A 173 -2.81 -27.49 -4.88
N ALA A 174 -1.79 -26.79 -5.38
CA ALA A 174 -0.96 -27.28 -6.49
C ALA A 174 -0.22 -28.58 -6.16
N MET A 175 0.14 -28.79 -4.89
CA MET A 175 0.71 -30.04 -4.39
C MET A 175 -0.32 -31.15 -4.16
N GLY A 176 -1.62 -30.88 -4.36
CA GLY A 176 -2.68 -31.87 -4.23
C GLY A 176 -3.14 -32.13 -2.80
N TYR A 177 -2.80 -31.27 -1.84
CA TYR A 177 -3.31 -31.42 -0.48
C TYR A 177 -4.81 -31.10 -0.40
N PRO A 178 -5.61 -31.94 0.27
CA PRO A 178 -7.03 -31.67 0.47
C PRO A 178 -7.23 -30.55 1.50
N ILE A 179 -8.43 -30.01 1.53
CA ILE A 179 -8.89 -29.15 2.62
C ILE A 179 -8.81 -29.95 3.93
N ASP A 180 -8.05 -29.43 4.88
CA ASP A 180 -7.84 -30.06 6.19
C ASP A 180 -8.47 -29.21 7.29
N GLN A 181 -9.49 -29.73 7.95
CA GLN A 181 -10.19 -29.05 9.05
C GLN A 181 -9.29 -28.80 10.27
N ASN A 182 -8.25 -29.62 10.46
CA ASN A 182 -7.27 -29.45 11.53
C ASN A 182 -6.16 -28.46 11.15
N ASN A 183 -6.00 -28.21 9.86
CA ASN A 183 -5.10 -27.20 9.33
C ASN A 183 -5.83 -26.34 8.29
N PRO A 184 -6.67 -25.42 8.75
CA PRO A 184 -7.58 -24.67 7.91
C PRO A 184 -6.88 -23.74 6.91
N ASN A 185 -5.55 -23.69 6.88
CA ASN A 185 -4.79 -22.94 5.89
C ASN A 185 -4.49 -23.74 4.60
N ARG A 186 -4.68 -25.05 4.62
CA ARG A 186 -4.40 -25.89 3.45
C ARG A 186 -5.57 -25.87 2.47
N SER A 187 -5.32 -25.49 1.24
CA SER A 187 -6.22 -25.62 0.09
C SER A 187 -7.64 -25.00 0.29
N ASP A 188 -7.85 -24.23 1.33
CA ASP A 188 -9.14 -23.61 1.63
C ASP A 188 -9.23 -22.19 1.10
N PHE A 189 -9.73 -22.05 -0.13
CA PHE A 189 -9.93 -20.74 -0.76
C PHE A 189 -11.06 -19.91 -0.13
N SER A 190 -11.96 -20.53 0.65
CA SER A 190 -13.01 -19.79 1.35
C SER A 190 -12.44 -18.83 2.40
N ARG A 191 -11.22 -19.06 2.85
CA ARG A 191 -10.52 -18.22 3.82
C ARG A 191 -10.15 -16.83 3.31
N THR A 192 -10.33 -16.55 2.04
CA THR A 192 -10.05 -15.22 1.48
C THR A 192 -10.72 -14.11 2.29
N TYR A 193 -11.94 -14.33 2.79
CA TYR A 193 -12.68 -13.32 3.59
C TYR A 193 -13.37 -13.86 4.85
N TYR A 194 -13.55 -15.16 5.02
CA TYR A 194 -14.33 -15.71 6.17
C TYR A 194 -13.62 -15.67 7.52
N ASN A 195 -12.31 -15.52 7.55
CA ASN A 195 -11.53 -15.60 8.79
C ASN A 195 -11.26 -14.25 9.45
N ALA A 196 -11.74 -13.16 8.88
CA ALA A 196 -11.68 -11.87 9.52
C ALA A 196 -12.79 -11.71 10.56
N ASN A 197 -12.47 -11.09 11.69
CA ASN A 197 -13.47 -10.74 12.70
C ASN A 197 -13.27 -9.26 13.12
N PRO A 198 -14.14 -8.32 12.68
CA PRO A 198 -15.34 -8.56 11.86
C PRO A 198 -15.00 -8.97 10.41
N PRO A 199 -15.93 -9.61 9.69
CA PRO A 199 -15.72 -10.01 8.30
C PRO A 199 -15.44 -8.79 7.41
N ARG A 200 -14.46 -8.92 6.51
CA ARG A 200 -14.19 -7.89 5.50
C ARG A 200 -15.30 -7.86 4.44
N PRO A 201 -15.63 -6.70 3.87
CA PRO A 201 -16.49 -6.64 2.70
C PRO A 201 -15.90 -7.46 1.55
N ALA A 202 -16.69 -8.35 0.94
CA ALA A 202 -16.20 -9.26 -0.09
C ALA A 202 -15.59 -8.52 -1.30
N ASN A 203 -16.15 -7.36 -1.67
CA ASN A 203 -15.67 -6.53 -2.75
C ASN A 203 -14.39 -5.74 -2.42
N SER A 204 -13.90 -5.82 -1.20
CA SER A 204 -12.67 -5.15 -0.77
C SER A 204 -11.44 -6.05 -0.78
N LEU A 205 -11.55 -7.29 -1.24
CA LEU A 205 -10.47 -8.27 -1.17
C LEU A 205 -9.86 -8.53 -2.55
N VAL A 206 -8.55 -8.59 -2.60
CA VAL A 206 -7.76 -9.00 -3.77
C VAL A 206 -6.85 -10.15 -3.33
N SER A 207 -7.04 -11.32 -3.92
CA SER A 207 -6.17 -12.49 -3.72
C SER A 207 -4.95 -12.43 -4.64
N TYR A 208 -3.81 -12.84 -4.14
CA TYR A 208 -2.58 -12.96 -4.94
C TYR A 208 -1.73 -14.13 -4.46
#